data_3a5d0897077d776738e3c2c975f9d176
#
_entry.id   3a5d0897077d776738e3c2c975f9d176
#
_cell.length_a   1.000
_cell.length_b   1.000
_cell.length_c   1.000
_cell.angle_alpha   90.00
_cell.angle_beta   90.00
_cell.angle_gamma   90.00
#
_symmetry.space_group_name_H-M   'P 1'
#
loop_
_entity.id
_entity.type
_entity.pdbx_description
1 polymer ?
#
loop_
_entity_poly.entity_id
_entity_poly.type
_entity_poly.pdbx_seq_one_letter_code
_entity_poly.pdbx_strand_id
1 'polypeptide(L)'
;MLKAMETSVYTPQNATQFEFVSYTYAVGDPLITFTYKVHFEGAEPLEFVEKITLSDASWAKKLPEEFVKAILDDLHLVLGISYYKLFCPPEFILNTIALTQSQATFWNTMYTKGLGEFLYRNNISSKNVAHFAGSVENERTTSSLSVDGRSLLVGIGGGKDSIVTLELLKAYSRTGFVVETGKTNTIVEEVALVAHVPLSRISRTLDPKLVAGVEGSYNGHVPISAVYAFLGILQ
;
A
#
# COMPACT_ATOMS: atom_id res chain seq x y z
N MET A 1 5.87 -46.02 -2.91
CA MET A 1 4.59 -45.32 -2.87
C MET A 1 4.85 -43.83 -3.10
N LEU A 2 4.70 -43.37 -4.33
CA LEU A 2 4.79 -41.94 -4.66
C LEU A 2 3.59 -41.24 -4.02
N LYS A 3 3.82 -40.35 -3.06
CA LYS A 3 2.81 -39.43 -2.58
C LYS A 3 2.37 -38.59 -3.78
N ALA A 4 1.13 -38.73 -4.19
CA ALA A 4 0.55 -37.82 -5.17
C ALA A 4 0.76 -36.39 -4.62
N MET A 5 1.50 -35.54 -5.30
CA MET A 5 1.54 -34.11 -5.02
C MET A 5 0.11 -33.61 -5.24
N GLU A 6 -0.61 -33.33 -4.16
CA GLU A 6 -1.83 -32.54 -4.27
C GLU A 6 -1.42 -31.20 -4.90
N THR A 7 -1.82 -30.97 -6.14
CA THR A 7 -1.60 -29.68 -6.80
C THR A 7 -2.43 -28.65 -6.05
N SER A 8 -1.79 -27.56 -5.62
CA SER A 8 -2.48 -26.44 -4.97
C SER A 8 -3.68 -26.01 -5.83
N VAL A 9 -4.81 -25.83 -5.17
CA VAL A 9 -6.03 -25.32 -5.84
C VAL A 9 -5.87 -23.85 -6.19
N TYR A 10 -4.96 -23.14 -5.52
CA TYR A 10 -4.68 -21.72 -5.72
C TYR A 10 -3.44 -21.56 -6.58
N THR A 11 -3.61 -21.19 -7.84
CA THR A 11 -2.52 -20.96 -8.79
C THR A 11 -2.76 -19.69 -9.61
N PRO A 12 -1.70 -19.05 -10.14
CA PRO A 12 -1.86 -17.93 -11.05
C PRO A 12 -2.69 -18.25 -12.31
N GLN A 13 -2.69 -19.52 -12.73
CA GLN A 13 -3.39 -19.95 -13.94
C GLN A 13 -4.91 -20.00 -13.78
N ASN A 14 -5.41 -20.23 -12.57
CA ASN A 14 -6.85 -20.25 -12.28
C ASN A 14 -7.33 -19.01 -11.51
N ALA A 15 -6.43 -18.06 -11.19
CA ALA A 15 -6.82 -16.77 -10.65
C ALA A 15 -7.50 -15.92 -11.72
N THR A 16 -8.71 -15.45 -11.43
CA THR A 16 -9.57 -14.74 -12.39
C THR A 16 -9.64 -13.26 -12.13
N GLN A 17 -9.83 -12.84 -10.87
CA GLN A 17 -10.07 -11.44 -10.51
C GLN A 17 -9.40 -11.10 -9.18
N PHE A 18 -8.94 -9.85 -9.05
CA PHE A 18 -8.52 -9.26 -7.79
C PHE A 18 -9.52 -8.19 -7.38
N GLU A 19 -10.10 -8.35 -6.20
CA GLU A 19 -11.16 -7.49 -5.68
C GLU A 19 -10.63 -6.61 -4.55
N PHE A 20 -10.80 -5.31 -4.71
CA PHE A 20 -10.68 -4.31 -3.65
C PHE A 20 -12.02 -4.24 -2.92
N VAL A 21 -12.18 -5.07 -1.86
CA VAL A 21 -13.48 -5.31 -1.23
C VAL A 21 -13.97 -4.07 -0.48
N SER A 22 -13.20 -3.64 0.50
CA SER A 22 -13.57 -2.50 1.36
C SER A 22 -12.40 -2.06 2.21
N TYR A 23 -12.55 -0.88 2.81
CA TYR A 23 -11.79 -0.48 3.99
C TYR A 23 -12.73 0.03 5.09
N THR A 24 -12.27 -0.07 6.32
CA THR A 24 -13.00 0.45 7.48
C THR A 24 -12.09 1.34 8.31
N TYR A 25 -12.65 2.47 8.76
CA TYR A 25 -12.01 3.40 9.71
C TYR A 25 -13.08 4.09 10.53
N ALA A 26 -12.70 4.61 11.70
CA ALA A 26 -13.56 5.48 12.48
C ALA A 26 -12.77 6.73 12.91
N VAL A 27 -13.41 7.89 12.87
CA VAL A 27 -12.80 9.15 13.31
C VAL A 27 -12.49 9.07 14.81
N GLY A 28 -11.20 9.16 15.15
CA GLY A 28 -10.73 9.01 16.52
C GLY A 28 -10.27 7.59 16.88
N ASP A 29 -10.33 6.64 15.94
CA ASP A 29 -9.70 5.34 16.06
C ASP A 29 -8.39 5.35 15.25
N PRO A 30 -7.24 4.93 15.82
CA PRO A 30 -6.00 4.84 15.07
C PRO A 30 -5.98 3.69 14.06
N LEU A 31 -6.92 2.76 14.09
CA LEU A 31 -6.96 1.57 13.27
C LEU A 31 -7.70 1.79 11.96
N ILE A 32 -7.04 1.44 10.85
CA ILE A 32 -7.63 1.34 9.52
C ILE A 32 -7.46 -0.09 9.03
N THR A 33 -8.52 -0.69 8.51
CA THR A 33 -8.49 -2.08 8.01
C THR A 33 -8.84 -2.09 6.53
N PHE A 34 -8.06 -2.81 5.72
CA PHE A 34 -8.25 -2.99 4.28
C PHE A 34 -8.49 -4.46 3.97
N THR A 35 -9.48 -4.76 3.13
CA THR A 35 -9.87 -6.12 2.75
C THR A 35 -9.77 -6.32 1.25
N TYR A 36 -9.18 -7.44 0.85
CA TYR A 36 -8.95 -7.84 -0.53
C TYR A 36 -9.40 -9.28 -0.76
N LYS A 37 -9.75 -9.63 -1.99
CA LYS A 37 -9.99 -11.01 -2.41
C LYS A 37 -9.32 -11.33 -3.73
N VAL A 38 -8.85 -12.56 -3.84
CA VAL A 38 -8.47 -13.17 -5.12
C VAL A 38 -9.51 -14.23 -5.43
N HIS A 39 -10.15 -14.11 -6.57
CA HIS A 39 -11.10 -15.09 -7.08
C HIS A 39 -10.41 -16.10 -7.99
N PHE A 40 -10.86 -17.34 -7.93
CA PHE A 40 -10.28 -18.46 -8.66
C PHE A 40 -11.36 -19.27 -9.37
N GLU A 41 -11.03 -19.81 -10.53
CA GLU A 41 -11.89 -20.78 -11.18
C GLU A 41 -11.85 -22.11 -10.41
N GLY A 42 -13.03 -22.61 -10.02
CA GLY A 42 -13.18 -23.89 -9.35
C GLY A 42 -12.75 -23.93 -7.87
N ALA A 43 -12.50 -22.76 -7.23
CA ALA A 43 -12.18 -22.69 -5.81
C ALA A 43 -12.84 -21.48 -5.14
N GLU A 44 -12.96 -21.55 -3.80
CA GLU A 44 -13.42 -20.42 -3.00
C GLU A 44 -12.40 -19.26 -3.05
N PRO A 45 -12.86 -18.01 -3.02
CA PRO A 45 -11.97 -16.86 -3.00
C PRO A 45 -11.06 -16.84 -1.78
N LEU A 46 -9.80 -16.43 -1.98
CA LEU A 46 -8.89 -16.12 -0.88
C LEU A 46 -9.08 -14.67 -0.42
N GLU A 47 -9.51 -14.50 0.82
CA GLU A 47 -9.60 -13.19 1.46
C GLU A 47 -8.33 -12.84 2.22
N PHE A 48 -7.92 -11.56 2.12
CA PHE A 48 -6.77 -11.00 2.83
C PHE A 48 -7.20 -9.73 3.58
N VAL A 49 -6.62 -9.56 4.78
CA VAL A 49 -6.88 -8.39 5.62
C VAL A 49 -5.56 -7.75 6.02
N GLU A 50 -5.39 -6.47 5.68
CA GLU A 50 -4.26 -5.66 6.13
C GLU A 50 -4.73 -4.57 7.09
N LYS A 51 -3.95 -4.32 8.15
CA LYS A 51 -4.25 -3.31 9.16
C LYS A 51 -3.15 -2.28 9.23
N ILE A 52 -3.54 -1.02 9.25
CA ILE A 52 -2.66 0.13 9.51
C ILE A 52 -3.08 0.73 10.83
N THR A 53 -2.12 0.88 11.75
CA THR A 53 -2.34 1.54 13.04
C THR A 53 -1.45 2.76 13.12
N LEU A 54 -2.05 3.93 13.36
CA LEU A 54 -1.38 5.21 13.48
C LEU A 54 -1.05 5.53 14.94
N SER A 55 0.01 6.32 15.17
CA SER A 55 0.32 6.83 16.51
C SER A 55 -0.64 7.94 16.96
N ASP A 56 -1.29 8.63 16.02
CA ASP A 56 -2.28 9.66 16.29
C ASP A 56 -3.64 9.30 15.65
N ALA A 57 -4.67 9.17 16.50
CA ALA A 57 -6.04 8.90 16.06
C ALA A 57 -6.79 10.15 15.56
N SER A 58 -6.17 11.33 15.65
CA SER A 58 -6.83 12.59 15.28
C SER A 58 -6.67 13.00 13.82
N TRP A 59 -5.89 12.27 13.03
CA TRP A 59 -5.54 12.60 11.63
C TRP A 59 -6.73 12.98 10.75
N ALA A 60 -7.84 12.25 10.86
CA ALA A 60 -9.04 12.49 10.04
C ALA A 60 -9.94 13.60 10.56
N LYS A 61 -9.76 14.07 11.81
CA LYS A 61 -10.68 15.03 12.45
C LYS A 61 -10.67 16.41 11.81
N LYS A 62 -9.58 16.78 11.18
CA LYS A 62 -9.34 18.12 10.61
C LYS A 62 -9.49 18.16 9.10
N LEU A 63 -9.74 17.02 8.47
CA LEU A 63 -9.83 16.90 7.02
C LEU A 63 -11.30 16.79 6.59
N PRO A 64 -11.69 17.40 5.45
CA PRO A 64 -12.97 17.13 4.83
C PRO A 64 -13.11 15.64 4.50
N GLU A 65 -14.33 15.11 4.60
CA GLU A 65 -14.62 13.68 4.40
C GLU A 65 -14.17 13.17 3.02
N GLU A 66 -14.34 14.00 1.98
CA GLU A 66 -13.91 13.68 0.62
C GLU A 66 -12.39 13.51 0.50
N PHE A 67 -11.59 14.25 1.29
CA PHE A 67 -10.14 14.07 1.35
C PHE A 67 -9.76 12.78 2.07
N VAL A 68 -10.39 12.50 3.19
CA VAL A 68 -10.19 11.24 3.93
C VAL A 68 -10.50 10.06 3.02
N LYS A 69 -11.64 10.11 2.32
CA LYS A 69 -12.02 9.07 1.35
C LYS A 69 -10.96 8.94 0.24
N ALA A 70 -10.51 10.03 -0.35
CA ALA A 70 -9.50 9.98 -1.42
C ALA A 70 -8.18 9.36 -0.94
N ILE A 71 -7.71 9.72 0.26
CA ILE A 71 -6.50 9.13 0.86
C ILE A 71 -6.69 7.63 1.08
N LEU A 72 -7.85 7.20 1.59
CA LEU A 72 -8.13 5.79 1.86
C LEU A 72 -8.32 4.98 0.58
N ASP A 73 -8.94 5.55 -0.47
CA ASP A 73 -9.02 4.95 -1.80
C ASP A 73 -7.60 4.68 -2.35
N ASP A 74 -6.71 5.68 -2.31
CA ASP A 74 -5.34 5.55 -2.79
C ASP A 74 -4.52 4.55 -1.95
N LEU A 75 -4.69 4.55 -0.64
CA LEU A 75 -4.07 3.56 0.25
C LEU A 75 -4.57 2.14 -0.05
N HIS A 76 -5.87 1.96 -0.29
CA HIS A 76 -6.43 0.67 -0.67
C HIS A 76 -5.75 0.14 -1.94
N LEU A 77 -5.54 1.01 -2.94
CA LEU A 77 -4.89 0.63 -4.19
C LEU A 77 -3.40 0.31 -4.00
N VAL A 78 -2.63 1.14 -3.27
CA VAL A 78 -1.19 0.92 -3.14
C VAL A 78 -0.85 -0.30 -2.25
N LEU A 79 -1.60 -0.52 -1.17
CA LEU A 79 -1.43 -1.67 -0.29
C LEU A 79 -1.84 -2.97 -0.98
N GLY A 80 -2.88 -2.91 -1.81
CA GLY A 80 -3.38 -4.03 -2.62
C GLY A 80 -2.33 -4.66 -3.53
N ILE A 81 -1.29 -3.92 -3.94
CA ILE A 81 -0.17 -4.44 -4.74
C ILE A 81 0.47 -5.68 -4.07
N SER A 82 0.56 -5.67 -2.73
CA SER A 82 1.16 -6.78 -1.97
C SER A 82 0.40 -8.10 -2.10
N TYR A 83 -0.91 -8.03 -2.30
CA TYR A 83 -1.81 -9.18 -2.42
C TYR A 83 -2.07 -9.55 -3.87
N TYR A 84 -2.24 -8.56 -4.75
CA TYR A 84 -2.39 -8.76 -6.19
C TYR A 84 -1.24 -9.57 -6.78
N LYS A 85 0.01 -9.24 -6.42
CA LYS A 85 1.21 -9.89 -6.94
C LYS A 85 1.26 -11.40 -6.67
N LEU A 86 0.52 -11.91 -5.67
CA LEU A 86 0.55 -13.34 -5.35
C LEU A 86 0.10 -14.20 -6.52
N PHE A 87 -0.85 -13.73 -7.32
CA PHE A 87 -1.44 -14.49 -8.40
C PHE A 87 -1.56 -13.71 -9.73
N CYS A 88 -1.44 -12.39 -9.71
CA CYS A 88 -1.56 -11.50 -10.88
C CYS A 88 -2.80 -11.80 -11.73
N PRO A 89 -4.02 -11.90 -11.17
CA PRO A 89 -5.20 -12.17 -11.95
C PRO A 89 -5.44 -11.08 -13.02
N PRO A 90 -6.08 -11.40 -14.15
CA PRO A 90 -6.19 -10.50 -15.31
C PRO A 90 -7.15 -9.33 -15.13
N GLU A 91 -7.99 -9.32 -14.09
CA GLU A 91 -9.03 -8.32 -13.91
C GLU A 91 -9.05 -7.75 -12.50
N PHE A 92 -9.43 -6.45 -12.38
CA PHE A 92 -9.70 -5.78 -11.12
C PHE A 92 -11.20 -5.58 -10.91
N ILE A 93 -11.67 -5.78 -9.66
CA ILE A 93 -12.98 -5.36 -9.18
C ILE A 93 -12.78 -4.24 -8.16
N LEU A 94 -13.34 -3.06 -8.44
CA LEU A 94 -13.32 -1.89 -7.56
C LEU A 94 -14.75 -1.66 -7.02
N ASN A 95 -15.00 -2.05 -5.77
CA ASN A 95 -16.35 -1.93 -5.21
C ASN A 95 -16.73 -0.50 -4.80
N THR A 96 -15.75 0.26 -4.28
CA THR A 96 -16.00 1.57 -3.67
C THR A 96 -15.19 2.70 -4.31
N ILE A 97 -14.28 2.36 -5.23
CA ILE A 97 -13.33 3.30 -5.84
C ILE A 97 -13.74 3.58 -7.28
N ALA A 98 -13.94 4.86 -7.60
CA ALA A 98 -14.12 5.32 -8.96
C ALA A 98 -12.91 6.19 -9.37
N LEU A 99 -12.24 5.81 -10.46
CA LEU A 99 -11.02 6.48 -10.92
C LEU A 99 -11.31 7.42 -12.08
N THR A 100 -10.67 8.59 -12.08
CA THR A 100 -10.53 9.42 -13.28
C THR A 100 -9.57 8.74 -14.27
N GLN A 101 -9.56 9.19 -15.52
CA GLN A 101 -8.62 8.68 -16.52
C GLN A 101 -7.15 8.91 -16.12
N SER A 102 -6.83 10.02 -15.50
CA SER A 102 -5.47 10.32 -15.01
C SER A 102 -5.05 9.40 -13.86
N GLN A 103 -5.95 9.17 -12.90
CA GLN A 103 -5.72 8.22 -11.80
C GLN A 103 -5.53 6.79 -12.31
N ALA A 104 -6.39 6.33 -13.22
CA ALA A 104 -6.24 4.99 -13.82
C ALA A 104 -4.88 4.86 -14.55
N THR A 105 -4.44 5.89 -15.28
CA THR A 105 -3.12 5.91 -15.93
C THR A 105 -1.98 5.82 -14.92
N PHE A 106 -2.07 6.54 -13.80
CA PHE A 106 -1.11 6.49 -12.70
C PHE A 106 -1.04 5.07 -12.09
N TRP A 107 -2.20 4.52 -11.71
CA TRP A 107 -2.26 3.18 -11.10
C TRP A 107 -1.82 2.08 -12.05
N ASN A 108 -2.17 2.15 -13.32
CA ASN A 108 -1.66 1.22 -14.34
C ASN A 108 -0.13 1.27 -14.44
N THR A 109 0.47 2.47 -14.32
CA THR A 109 1.93 2.61 -14.27
C THR A 109 2.51 1.97 -13.00
N MET A 110 1.88 2.17 -11.84
CA MET A 110 2.31 1.58 -10.57
C MET A 110 2.26 0.04 -10.59
N TYR A 111 1.21 -0.54 -11.12
CA TYR A 111 1.05 -2.00 -11.18
C TYR A 111 1.89 -2.66 -12.28
N THR A 112 2.33 -1.91 -13.28
CA THR A 112 3.22 -2.42 -14.34
C THR A 112 4.69 -2.08 -14.06
N LYS A 113 5.06 -0.79 -14.10
CA LYS A 113 6.45 -0.36 -13.91
C LYS A 113 6.94 -0.50 -12.47
N GLY A 114 6.07 -0.23 -11.49
CA GLY A 114 6.38 -0.43 -10.07
C GLY A 114 6.64 -1.89 -9.70
N LEU A 115 6.02 -2.83 -10.42
CA LEU A 115 6.27 -4.26 -10.29
C LEU A 115 7.32 -4.79 -11.30
N GLY A 116 8.07 -3.94 -12.00
CA GLY A 116 8.95 -4.34 -13.11
C GLY A 116 9.96 -5.44 -12.74
N GLU A 117 10.65 -5.35 -11.62
CA GLU A 117 11.58 -6.40 -11.14
C GLU A 117 10.83 -7.71 -10.86
N PHE A 118 9.69 -7.61 -10.15
CA PHE A 118 8.86 -8.75 -9.82
C PHE A 118 8.36 -9.49 -11.09
N LEU A 119 7.83 -8.75 -12.06
CA LEU A 119 7.34 -9.30 -13.32
C LEU A 119 8.47 -10.00 -14.11
N TYR A 120 9.64 -9.36 -14.17
CA TYR A 120 10.81 -9.93 -14.84
C TYR A 120 11.26 -11.24 -14.18
N ARG A 121 11.39 -11.26 -12.84
CA ARG A 121 11.83 -12.46 -12.10
C ARG A 121 10.89 -13.63 -12.20
N ASN A 122 9.58 -13.36 -12.33
CA ASN A 122 8.54 -14.40 -12.43
C ASN A 122 8.16 -14.70 -13.88
N ASN A 123 8.85 -14.14 -14.89
CA ASN A 123 8.56 -14.29 -16.32
C ASN A 123 7.12 -13.90 -16.69
N ILE A 124 6.57 -12.88 -16.07
CA ILE A 124 5.23 -12.35 -16.32
C ILE A 124 5.34 -11.18 -17.30
N SER A 125 4.61 -11.26 -18.42
CA SER A 125 4.51 -10.13 -19.35
C SER A 125 3.72 -8.98 -18.72
N SER A 126 4.22 -7.75 -18.81
CA SER A 126 3.49 -6.57 -18.38
C SER A 126 2.15 -6.37 -19.12
N LYS A 127 1.97 -7.00 -20.28
CA LYS A 127 0.70 -7.01 -21.02
C LYS A 127 -0.38 -7.85 -20.37
N ASN A 128 -0.01 -8.77 -19.48
CA ASN A 128 -0.92 -9.65 -18.76
C ASN A 128 -1.31 -9.10 -17.37
N VAL A 129 -0.77 -7.95 -16.99
CA VAL A 129 -1.16 -7.26 -15.76
C VAL A 129 -2.55 -6.66 -15.95
N ALA A 130 -3.42 -6.81 -14.96
CA ALA A 130 -4.76 -6.22 -14.97
C ALA A 130 -4.69 -4.69 -15.11
N HIS A 131 -5.70 -4.12 -15.74
CA HIS A 131 -5.79 -2.68 -15.99
C HIS A 131 -6.94 -2.03 -15.25
N PHE A 132 -6.66 -0.90 -14.63
CA PHE A 132 -7.69 0.00 -14.09
C PHE A 132 -8.31 0.78 -15.23
N ALA A 133 -9.64 0.76 -15.31
CA ALA A 133 -10.41 1.62 -16.20
C ALA A 133 -10.68 2.96 -15.51
N GLY A 134 -10.51 4.05 -16.23
CA GLY A 134 -10.87 5.40 -15.78
C GLY A 134 -12.06 5.94 -16.56
N SER A 135 -12.78 6.90 -15.98
CA SER A 135 -13.87 7.62 -16.62
C SER A 135 -13.63 9.12 -16.60
N VAL A 136 -13.98 9.81 -17.68
CA VAL A 136 -13.95 11.27 -17.77
C VAL A 136 -15.03 11.89 -16.86
N GLU A 137 -16.13 11.18 -16.64
CA GLU A 137 -17.24 11.64 -15.78
C GLU A 137 -16.86 11.65 -14.29
N ASN A 138 -15.76 10.99 -13.93
CA ASN A 138 -15.26 10.94 -12.55
C ASN A 138 -14.33 12.13 -12.22
N GLU A 139 -14.25 13.17 -13.05
CA GLU A 139 -13.46 14.37 -12.71
C GLU A 139 -13.99 14.99 -11.41
N ARG A 140 -13.22 14.79 -10.35
CA ARG A 140 -13.53 15.36 -9.04
C ARG A 140 -13.22 16.84 -9.05
N THR A 141 -14.13 17.64 -8.51
CA THR A 141 -13.83 19.01 -8.13
C THR A 141 -12.70 18.97 -7.11
N THR A 142 -11.51 19.44 -7.49
CA THR A 142 -10.37 19.46 -6.59
C THR A 142 -10.57 20.58 -5.56
N SER A 143 -10.95 20.19 -4.35
CA SER A 143 -10.79 21.10 -3.20
C SER A 143 -9.29 21.19 -2.90
N SER A 144 -8.76 22.41 -2.77
CA SER A 144 -7.35 22.59 -2.39
C SER A 144 -7.23 22.71 -0.87
N LEU A 145 -6.36 21.89 -0.28
CA LEU A 145 -5.91 22.10 1.09
C LEU A 145 -4.76 23.11 1.09
N SER A 146 -4.85 24.11 1.97
CA SER A 146 -3.71 24.98 2.23
C SER A 146 -2.70 24.22 3.09
N VAL A 147 -1.53 23.97 2.55
CA VAL A 147 -0.43 23.30 3.25
C VAL A 147 0.59 24.36 3.67
N ASP A 148 0.96 24.34 4.96
CA ASP A 148 2.11 25.14 5.44
C ASP A 148 3.42 24.51 4.93
N GLY A 149 4.01 25.13 3.89
CA GLY A 149 5.27 24.66 3.29
C GLY A 149 6.51 24.76 4.20
N ARG A 150 6.36 25.09 5.51
CA ARG A 150 7.47 25.21 6.46
C ARG A 150 7.75 23.93 7.23
N SER A 151 6.82 22.99 7.24
CA SER A 151 6.94 21.71 7.94
C SER A 151 7.15 20.60 6.93
N LEU A 152 8.13 19.74 7.19
CA LEU A 152 8.52 18.64 6.32
C LEU A 152 8.37 17.30 7.04
N LEU A 153 7.80 16.31 6.36
CA LEU A 153 7.76 14.94 6.81
C LEU A 153 8.89 14.15 6.14
N VAL A 154 9.72 13.50 6.95
CA VAL A 154 10.90 12.75 6.46
C VAL A 154 10.78 11.28 6.85
N GLY A 155 10.75 10.38 5.86
CA GLY A 155 10.80 8.94 6.12
C GLY A 155 12.16 8.52 6.67
N ILE A 156 12.18 7.84 7.83
CA ILE A 156 13.40 7.35 8.47
C ILE A 156 13.43 5.83 8.41
N GLY A 157 14.33 5.28 7.58
CA GLY A 157 14.56 3.84 7.46
C GLY A 157 15.79 3.34 8.23
N GLY A 158 16.52 4.23 8.90
CA GLY A 158 17.76 3.89 9.62
C GLY A 158 19.01 3.79 8.72
N GLY A 159 18.88 4.02 7.41
CA GLY A 159 19.99 4.04 6.47
C GLY A 159 20.55 5.45 6.21
N LYS A 160 21.71 5.50 5.54
CA LYS A 160 22.45 6.74 5.23
C LYS A 160 21.61 7.81 4.51
N ASP A 161 20.69 7.40 3.64
CA ASP A 161 19.92 8.33 2.82
C ASP A 161 18.94 9.15 3.66
N SER A 162 18.30 8.55 4.68
CA SER A 162 17.46 9.28 5.63
C SER A 162 18.26 10.24 6.49
N ILE A 163 19.50 9.87 6.89
CA ILE A 163 20.40 10.74 7.67
C ILE A 163 20.80 11.96 6.82
N VAL A 164 21.22 11.74 5.58
CA VAL A 164 21.57 12.84 4.65
C VAL A 164 20.38 13.76 4.42
N THR A 165 19.20 13.20 4.21
CA THR A 165 17.97 14.00 4.03
C THR A 165 17.68 14.86 5.27
N LEU A 166 17.77 14.29 6.46
CA LEU A 166 17.59 15.03 7.72
C LEU A 166 18.60 16.17 7.87
N GLU A 167 19.87 15.95 7.54
CA GLU A 167 20.90 16.99 7.61
C GLU A 167 20.69 18.11 6.58
N LEU A 168 20.37 17.76 5.34
CA LEU A 168 20.09 18.75 4.28
C LEU A 168 18.90 19.65 4.63
N LEU A 169 17.89 19.10 5.32
CA LEU A 169 16.66 19.78 5.65
C LEU A 169 16.67 20.39 7.07
N LYS A 170 17.83 20.50 7.75
CA LYS A 170 17.91 20.96 9.14
C LYS A 170 17.45 22.41 9.37
N ALA A 171 17.38 23.23 8.32
CA ALA A 171 16.86 24.59 8.40
C ALA A 171 15.31 24.66 8.47
N TYR A 172 14.63 23.55 8.24
CA TYR A 172 13.17 23.45 8.26
C TYR A 172 12.67 22.77 9.52
N SER A 173 11.40 23.04 9.89
CA SER A 173 10.70 22.19 10.85
C SER A 173 10.49 20.80 10.26
N ARG A 174 10.92 19.75 10.95
CA ARG A 174 10.93 18.37 10.47
C ARG A 174 10.25 17.45 11.45
N THR A 175 9.47 16.52 10.93
CA THR A 175 8.97 15.36 11.65
C THR A 175 9.45 14.11 10.94
N GLY A 176 10.06 13.19 11.66
CA GLY A 176 10.39 11.86 11.12
C GLY A 176 9.17 10.97 11.14
N PHE A 177 9.05 10.08 10.17
CA PHE A 177 8.10 8.97 10.27
C PHE A 177 8.75 7.65 9.91
N VAL A 178 8.22 6.58 10.49
CA VAL A 178 8.64 5.20 10.22
C VAL A 178 7.42 4.32 10.02
N VAL A 179 7.52 3.40 9.06
CA VAL A 179 6.54 2.33 8.87
C VAL A 179 7.14 1.03 9.41
N GLU A 180 6.53 0.47 10.43
CA GLU A 180 6.98 -0.76 11.11
C GLU A 180 6.10 -1.94 10.69
N THR A 181 6.74 -3.02 10.24
CA THR A 181 6.06 -4.29 9.93
C THR A 181 6.61 -5.35 10.90
N GLY A 182 5.92 -5.53 12.01
CA GLY A 182 6.31 -6.46 13.07
C GLY A 182 7.22 -5.82 14.13
N LYS A 183 8.55 -5.91 13.98
CA LYS A 183 9.49 -5.45 15.02
C LYS A 183 9.83 -3.96 14.89
N THR A 184 9.94 -3.28 16.03
CA THR A 184 10.46 -1.92 16.13
C THR A 184 11.95 -1.88 15.74
N ASN A 185 12.33 -0.88 14.96
CA ASN A 185 13.73 -0.65 14.58
C ASN A 185 14.36 0.42 15.48
N THR A 186 15.20 0.01 16.43
CA THR A 186 15.88 0.91 17.39
C THR A 186 16.82 1.91 16.71
N ILE A 187 17.41 1.55 15.55
CA ILE A 187 18.26 2.46 14.77
C ILE A 187 17.48 3.71 14.33
N VAL A 188 16.20 3.54 13.98
CA VAL A 188 15.34 4.66 13.59
C VAL A 188 15.13 5.62 14.76
N GLU A 189 14.96 5.10 15.99
CA GLU A 189 14.84 5.90 17.20
C GLU A 189 16.11 6.69 17.48
N GLU A 190 17.27 6.05 17.38
CA GLU A 190 18.57 6.68 17.58
C GLU A 190 18.82 7.78 16.54
N VAL A 191 18.50 7.54 15.27
CA VAL A 191 18.62 8.55 14.19
C VAL A 191 17.72 9.75 14.47
N ALA A 192 16.46 9.53 14.85
CA ALA A 192 15.53 10.61 15.17
C ALA A 192 15.99 11.43 16.39
N LEU A 193 16.51 10.75 17.43
CA LEU A 193 17.05 11.38 18.65
C LEU A 193 18.26 12.26 18.31
N VAL A 194 19.23 11.75 17.58
CA VAL A 194 20.46 12.49 17.18
C VAL A 194 20.11 13.67 16.27
N ALA A 195 19.15 13.49 15.36
CA ALA A 195 18.68 14.57 14.48
C ALA A 195 17.77 15.59 15.18
N HIS A 196 17.40 15.37 16.44
CA HIS A 196 16.48 16.20 17.23
C HIS A 196 15.14 16.41 16.51
N VAL A 197 14.55 15.34 15.93
CA VAL A 197 13.25 15.39 15.29
C VAL A 197 12.24 14.52 16.04
N PRO A 198 10.97 14.96 16.17
CA PRO A 198 9.91 14.09 16.64
C PRO A 198 9.72 12.93 15.65
N LEU A 199 9.36 11.76 16.15
CA LEU A 199 9.18 10.55 15.35
C LEU A 199 7.74 10.06 15.43
N SER A 200 7.06 10.05 14.32
CA SER A 200 5.73 9.43 14.16
C SER A 200 5.85 7.99 13.66
N ARG A 201 4.97 7.12 14.12
CA ARG A 201 5.00 5.69 13.82
C ARG A 201 3.72 5.25 13.14
N ILE A 202 3.89 4.43 12.12
CA ILE A 202 2.81 3.72 11.44
C ILE A 202 3.10 2.23 11.59
N SER A 203 2.22 1.49 12.25
CA SER A 203 2.31 0.03 12.30
C SER A 203 1.53 -0.56 11.14
N ARG A 204 2.19 -1.39 10.35
CA ARG A 204 1.61 -2.14 9.23
C ARG A 204 1.55 -3.62 9.59
N THR A 205 0.34 -4.16 9.72
CA THR A 205 0.12 -5.56 9.99
C THR A 205 -0.39 -6.26 8.72
N LEU A 206 0.47 -7.06 8.11
CA LEU A 206 0.16 -7.86 6.93
C LEU A 206 -0.72 -9.06 7.29
N ASP A 207 -1.53 -9.51 6.34
CA ASP A 207 -2.27 -10.75 6.49
C ASP A 207 -1.30 -11.92 6.74
N PRO A 208 -1.59 -12.81 7.71
CA PRO A 208 -0.73 -13.96 8.01
C PRO A 208 -0.48 -14.86 6.80
N LYS A 209 -1.44 -15.01 5.89
CA LYS A 209 -1.29 -15.79 4.65
C LYS A 209 -0.21 -15.22 3.74
N LEU A 210 -0.12 -13.87 3.64
CA LEU A 210 0.95 -13.23 2.87
C LEU A 210 2.32 -13.49 3.49
N VAL A 211 2.42 -13.45 4.83
CA VAL A 211 3.68 -13.66 5.56
C VAL A 211 4.14 -15.12 5.50
N ALA A 212 3.22 -16.05 5.64
CA ALA A 212 3.50 -17.49 5.53
C ALA A 212 3.80 -17.94 4.09
N GLY A 213 3.33 -17.17 3.10
CA GLY A 213 3.29 -17.57 1.70
C GLY A 213 2.12 -18.49 1.39
N VAL A 214 1.44 -18.26 0.28
CA VAL A 214 0.39 -19.15 -0.23
C VAL A 214 1.02 -20.11 -1.23
N GLU A 215 0.81 -21.41 -1.06
CA GLU A 215 1.33 -22.42 -1.99
C GLU A 215 0.85 -22.12 -3.42
N GLY A 216 1.75 -22.21 -4.40
CA GLY A 216 1.47 -21.90 -5.81
C GLY A 216 1.53 -20.42 -6.16
N SER A 217 1.64 -19.50 -5.18
CA SER A 217 1.71 -18.07 -5.44
C SER A 217 3.10 -17.59 -5.89
N TYR A 218 3.14 -16.47 -6.62
CA TYR A 218 4.38 -15.76 -6.93
C TYR A 218 4.98 -15.09 -5.69
N ASN A 219 6.31 -14.95 -5.69
CA ASN A 219 7.03 -14.20 -4.67
C ASN A 219 7.91 -13.12 -5.31
N GLY A 220 8.17 -12.05 -4.56
CA GLY A 220 9.06 -10.95 -5.01
C GLY A 220 8.70 -9.61 -4.38
N HIS A 221 9.47 -8.58 -4.75
CA HIS A 221 9.36 -7.24 -4.19
C HIS A 221 8.14 -6.48 -4.71
N VAL A 222 7.68 -5.53 -3.91
CA VAL A 222 6.67 -4.51 -4.26
C VAL A 222 7.33 -3.14 -4.26
N PRO A 223 6.73 -2.11 -4.88
CA PRO A 223 7.25 -0.73 -4.85
C PRO A 223 7.09 -0.11 -3.45
N ILE A 224 7.88 -0.59 -2.48
CA ILE A 224 7.76 -0.25 -1.06
C ILE A 224 7.89 1.25 -0.78
N SER A 225 8.70 1.96 -1.56
CA SER A 225 8.85 3.42 -1.43
C SER A 225 7.54 4.16 -1.72
N ALA A 226 6.75 3.68 -2.70
CA ALA A 226 5.43 4.23 -2.97
C ALA A 226 4.47 3.94 -1.80
N VAL A 227 4.48 2.71 -1.26
CA VAL A 227 3.67 2.37 -0.08
C VAL A 227 3.99 3.32 1.08
N TYR A 228 5.27 3.59 1.33
CA TYR A 228 5.68 4.51 2.41
C TYR A 228 5.28 5.96 2.12
N ALA A 229 5.38 6.41 0.87
CA ALA A 229 4.95 7.75 0.49
C ALA A 229 3.45 7.96 0.74
N PHE A 230 2.60 7.00 0.34
CA PHE A 230 1.17 7.06 0.58
C PHE A 230 0.81 6.96 2.08
N LEU A 231 1.48 6.09 2.83
CA LEU A 231 1.28 6.01 4.29
C LEU A 231 1.72 7.30 5.00
N GLY A 232 2.76 7.98 4.50
CA GLY A 232 3.22 9.26 5.02
C GLY A 232 2.15 10.36 4.96
N ILE A 233 1.19 10.28 4.04
CA ILE A 233 0.09 11.27 3.92
C ILE A 233 -0.83 11.24 5.17
N LEU A 234 -0.82 10.14 5.93
CA LEU A 234 -1.62 10.00 7.16
C LEU A 234 -0.99 10.70 8.38
N GLN A 235 0.20 11.32 8.24
CA GLN A 235 0.94 12.00 9.32
C GLN A 235 0.85 13.52 9.20
#